data_579b48be39c2407279f543810f76cab2
#
_entry.id   579b48be39c2407279f543810f76cab2
#
_cell.length_a   1.000
_cell.length_b   1.000
_cell.length_c   1.000
_cell.angle_alpha   90.00
_cell.angle_beta   90.00
_cell.angle_gamma   90.00
#
_symmetry.space_group_name_H-M   'P 1'
#
loop_
_entity.id
_entity.type
_entity.pdbx_description
1 polymer ?
#
loop_
_entity_poly.entity_id
_entity_poly.type
_entity_poly.pdbx_seq_one_letter_code
_entity_poly.pdbx_strand_id
1 'polypeptide(L)'
;MTPDTISWIANWDEAKVRSRAERKPILIDVYQDNCSGCERLMMETFTDPQVIQEVNDRFIPVHLHMFNDRAIVRDWGLFWTPTVLFADRTGKIRYESINYIPADVMLDVLDIGEARVAMRWKEMDNAIQRLLSVEHRHPDGSMTAEAIYWRGMAEYFRDGGKPATAKRVWAEINERFPDSIWAARQP
;
A
#
# COMPACT_ATOMS: atom_id res chain seq x y z
N MET A 1 3.56 18.23 -17.63
CA MET A 1 3.84 18.93 -16.36
C MET A 1 3.44 17.96 -15.25
N THR A 2 4.37 17.57 -14.39
CA THR A 2 4.05 16.82 -13.16
C THR A 2 3.20 17.71 -12.26
N PRO A 3 2.11 17.21 -11.66
CA PRO A 3 1.33 18.00 -10.72
C PRO A 3 2.19 18.33 -9.49
N ASP A 4 2.06 19.55 -8.98
CA ASP A 4 2.82 20.03 -7.81
C ASP A 4 2.25 19.53 -6.47
N THR A 5 1.08 18.87 -6.50
CA THR A 5 0.38 18.35 -5.32
C THR A 5 -0.40 17.06 -5.64
N ILE A 6 -0.70 16.28 -4.60
CA ILE A 6 -1.63 15.16 -4.71
C ILE A 6 -3.06 15.67 -4.90
N SER A 7 -3.78 15.10 -5.86
CA SER A 7 -5.16 15.48 -6.23
C SER A 7 -6.18 14.81 -5.29
N TRP A 8 -6.14 15.16 -4.02
CA TRP A 8 -6.99 14.58 -2.98
C TRP A 8 -8.49 14.76 -3.22
N ILE A 9 -9.26 13.70 -3.00
CA ILE A 9 -10.73 13.71 -3.00
C ILE A 9 -11.19 13.58 -1.54
N ALA A 10 -12.19 14.39 -1.16
CA ALA A 10 -12.80 14.32 0.17
C ALA A 10 -14.07 13.44 0.22
N ASN A 11 -14.50 12.89 -0.91
CA ASN A 11 -15.75 12.13 -1.01
C ASN A 11 -15.49 10.66 -1.33
N TRP A 12 -15.84 9.78 -0.38
CA TRP A 12 -15.63 8.35 -0.50
C TRP A 12 -16.43 7.69 -1.63
N ASP A 13 -17.67 8.13 -1.86
CA ASP A 13 -18.51 7.55 -2.91
C ASP A 13 -18.01 7.95 -4.30
N GLU A 14 -17.58 9.20 -4.47
CA GLU A 14 -16.90 9.66 -5.68
C GLU A 14 -15.65 8.84 -5.96
N ALA A 15 -14.82 8.63 -4.95
CA ALA A 15 -13.59 7.83 -5.09
C ALA A 15 -13.87 6.41 -5.58
N LYS A 16 -14.90 5.76 -5.05
CA LYS A 16 -15.32 4.42 -5.53
C LYS A 16 -15.81 4.44 -6.98
N VAL A 17 -16.53 5.47 -7.39
CA VAL A 17 -16.97 5.63 -8.78
C VAL A 17 -15.77 5.81 -9.71
N ARG A 18 -14.85 6.71 -9.37
CA ARG A 18 -13.65 6.95 -10.15
C ARG A 18 -12.75 5.72 -10.21
N SER A 19 -12.53 5.03 -9.08
CA SER A 19 -11.74 3.80 -9.02
C SER A 19 -12.25 2.71 -9.98
N ARG A 20 -13.57 2.59 -10.15
CA ARG A 20 -14.17 1.67 -11.12
C ARG A 20 -13.96 2.11 -12.56
N ALA A 21 -14.16 3.41 -12.83
CA ALA A 21 -14.04 3.99 -14.17
C ALA A 21 -12.58 3.98 -14.66
N GLU A 22 -11.65 4.39 -13.81
CA GLU A 22 -10.22 4.50 -14.14
C GLU A 22 -9.44 3.18 -13.91
N ARG A 23 -10.08 2.20 -13.27
CA ARG A 23 -9.48 0.90 -12.92
C ARG A 23 -8.25 1.02 -12.02
N LYS A 24 -8.19 2.05 -11.19
CA LYS A 24 -7.14 2.32 -10.21
C LYS A 24 -7.55 1.89 -8.81
N PRO A 25 -6.62 1.41 -7.96
CA PRO A 25 -6.87 1.25 -6.52
C PRO A 25 -7.09 2.61 -5.85
N ILE A 26 -7.73 2.59 -4.68
CA ILE A 26 -7.94 3.79 -3.87
C ILE A 26 -6.84 3.82 -2.81
N LEU A 27 -6.13 4.94 -2.73
CA LEU A 27 -5.24 5.31 -1.62
C LEU A 27 -6.02 6.20 -0.66
N ILE A 28 -6.05 5.88 0.63
CA ILE A 28 -6.79 6.66 1.62
C ILE A 28 -5.81 7.09 2.70
N ASP A 29 -5.68 8.40 2.92
CA ASP A 29 -5.04 8.95 4.10
C ASP A 29 -6.12 9.30 5.14
N VAL A 30 -6.03 8.70 6.32
CA VAL A 30 -6.92 8.99 7.45
C VAL A 30 -6.15 9.79 8.49
N TYR A 31 -6.61 11.01 8.72
CA TYR A 31 -5.99 11.99 9.59
C TYR A 31 -6.93 12.52 10.66
N GLN A 32 -6.40 13.29 11.61
CA GLN A 32 -7.15 14.08 12.58
C GLN A 32 -6.45 15.39 12.91
N ASP A 33 -7.15 16.33 13.52
CA ASP A 33 -6.59 17.59 14.02
C ASP A 33 -5.60 17.34 15.16
N ASN A 34 -4.61 18.23 15.32
CA ASN A 34 -3.58 18.16 16.36
C ASN A 34 -2.80 16.83 16.38
N CYS A 35 -2.53 16.27 15.22
CA CYS A 35 -1.82 15.02 15.02
C CYS A 35 -0.46 15.30 14.39
N SER A 36 0.61 15.30 15.18
CA SER A 36 1.97 15.62 14.71
C SER A 36 2.46 14.65 13.61
N GLY A 37 2.08 13.36 13.69
CA GLY A 37 2.40 12.40 12.64
C GLY A 37 1.66 12.69 11.33
N CYS A 38 0.41 13.17 11.40
CA CYS A 38 -0.37 13.58 10.23
C CYS A 38 0.23 14.82 9.57
N GLU A 39 0.61 15.83 10.40
CA GLU A 39 1.28 17.04 9.91
C GLU A 39 2.59 16.70 9.19
N ARG A 40 3.42 15.82 9.79
CA ARG A 40 4.65 15.38 9.16
C ARG A 40 4.39 14.63 7.86
N LEU A 41 3.39 13.75 7.80
CA LEU A 41 3.04 13.01 6.59
C LEU A 41 2.65 13.98 5.46
N MET A 42 1.85 15.00 5.78
CA MET A 42 1.44 16.04 4.83
C MET A 42 2.58 16.94 4.39
N MET A 43 3.48 17.33 5.30
CA MET A 43 4.50 18.34 5.04
C MET A 43 5.82 17.77 4.50
N GLU A 44 6.14 16.51 4.81
CA GLU A 44 7.40 15.88 4.44
C GLU A 44 7.22 14.80 3.36
N THR A 45 6.21 13.93 3.49
CA THR A 45 6.04 12.77 2.61
C THR A 45 5.19 13.10 1.38
N PHE A 46 4.01 13.69 1.59
CA PHE A 46 3.08 14.00 0.49
C PHE A 46 3.44 15.28 -0.28
N THR A 47 4.57 15.91 0.04
CA THR A 47 5.20 16.97 -0.74
C THR A 47 6.40 16.50 -1.56
N ASP A 48 6.83 15.25 -1.37
CA ASP A 48 7.89 14.66 -2.18
C ASP A 48 7.43 14.52 -3.64
N PRO A 49 8.19 15.02 -4.64
CA PRO A 49 7.76 15.00 -6.04
C PRO A 49 7.52 13.60 -6.59
N GLN A 50 8.29 12.60 -6.15
CA GLN A 50 8.12 11.24 -6.62
C GLN A 50 6.88 10.59 -6.00
N VAL A 51 6.62 10.82 -4.71
CA VAL A 51 5.39 10.38 -4.05
C VAL A 51 4.16 11.02 -4.70
N ILE A 52 4.19 12.33 -4.97
CA ILE A 52 3.09 13.05 -5.66
C ILE A 52 2.81 12.40 -7.02
N GLN A 53 3.85 12.17 -7.82
CA GLN A 53 3.71 11.57 -9.13
C GLN A 53 3.10 10.16 -9.04
N GLU A 54 3.69 9.28 -8.23
CA GLU A 54 3.24 7.89 -8.09
C GLU A 54 1.79 7.80 -7.58
N VAL A 55 1.42 8.64 -6.61
CA VAL A 55 0.05 8.66 -6.09
C VAL A 55 -0.95 9.10 -7.16
N ASN A 56 -0.69 10.22 -7.86
CA ASN A 56 -1.61 10.72 -8.87
C ASN A 56 -1.72 9.81 -10.11
N ASP A 57 -0.62 9.18 -10.51
CA ASP A 57 -0.60 8.33 -11.70
C ASP A 57 -1.29 6.98 -11.46
N ARG A 58 -1.16 6.42 -10.25
CA ARG A 58 -1.52 5.02 -9.97
C ARG A 58 -2.78 4.84 -9.13
N PHE A 59 -3.17 5.85 -8.36
CA PHE A 59 -4.24 5.73 -7.35
C PHE A 59 -5.35 6.75 -7.56
N ILE A 60 -6.47 6.49 -6.89
CA ILE A 60 -7.49 7.51 -6.60
C ILE A 60 -7.23 7.95 -5.15
N PRO A 61 -6.61 9.12 -4.91
CA PRO A 61 -6.23 9.54 -3.57
C PRO A 61 -7.42 10.14 -2.82
N VAL A 62 -7.66 9.68 -1.60
CA VAL A 62 -8.75 10.12 -0.73
C VAL A 62 -8.18 10.59 0.60
N HIS A 63 -8.65 11.72 1.09
CA HIS A 63 -8.24 12.29 2.37
C HIS A 63 -9.46 12.39 3.29
N LEU A 64 -9.51 11.58 4.35
CA LEU A 64 -10.66 11.47 5.26
C LEU A 64 -10.28 11.85 6.68
N HIS A 65 -11.13 12.63 7.34
CA HIS A 65 -10.94 12.99 8.72
C HIS A 65 -11.54 11.94 9.67
N MET A 66 -10.74 11.42 10.61
CA MET A 66 -11.11 10.35 11.55
C MET A 66 -12.47 10.53 12.21
N PHE A 67 -12.82 11.75 12.61
CA PHE A 67 -14.07 12.03 13.35
C PHE A 67 -15.17 12.59 12.46
N ASN A 68 -14.86 13.43 11.45
CA ASN A 68 -15.85 14.01 10.55
C ASN A 68 -16.43 12.95 9.61
N ASP A 69 -15.59 12.00 9.16
CA ASP A 69 -15.95 10.88 8.29
C ASP A 69 -16.19 9.58 9.08
N ARG A 70 -16.55 9.71 10.36
CA ARG A 70 -16.69 8.60 11.30
C ARG A 70 -17.59 7.47 10.80
N ALA A 71 -18.63 7.78 10.04
CA ALA A 71 -19.54 6.77 9.48
C ALA A 71 -18.81 5.78 8.55
N ILE A 72 -17.76 6.24 7.86
CA ILE A 72 -16.94 5.45 6.94
C ILE A 72 -15.80 4.77 7.72
N VAL A 73 -15.05 5.58 8.47
CA VAL A 73 -13.83 5.14 9.16
C VAL A 73 -14.09 4.08 10.22
N ARG A 74 -15.22 4.18 10.93
CA ARG A 74 -15.62 3.20 11.95
C ARG A 74 -15.75 1.77 11.40
N ASP A 75 -16.26 1.63 10.20
CA ASP A 75 -16.47 0.32 9.58
C ASP A 75 -15.14 -0.38 9.21
N TRP A 76 -14.05 0.38 9.19
CA TRP A 76 -12.69 -0.15 8.98
C TRP A 76 -11.98 -0.51 10.28
N GLY A 77 -12.57 -0.22 11.45
CA GLY A 77 -12.00 -0.55 12.76
C GLY A 77 -10.78 0.29 13.14
N LEU A 78 -10.61 1.46 12.52
CA LEU A 78 -9.46 2.32 12.78
C LEU A 78 -9.58 3.02 14.14
N PHE A 79 -8.45 3.13 14.83
CA PHE A 79 -8.34 3.80 16.13
C PHE A 79 -7.12 4.74 16.24
N TRP A 80 -6.29 4.83 15.20
CA TRP A 80 -5.05 5.61 15.20
C TRP A 80 -4.87 6.43 13.93
N THR A 81 -4.14 7.54 14.04
CA THR A 81 -3.76 8.39 12.89
C THR A 81 -2.29 8.82 13.01
N PRO A 82 -1.60 9.08 11.87
CA PRO A 82 -2.08 8.83 10.52
C PRO A 82 -2.18 7.33 10.22
N THR A 83 -3.14 6.97 9.36
CA THR A 83 -3.22 5.61 8.79
C THR A 83 -3.46 5.71 7.30
N VAL A 84 -2.57 5.09 6.52
CA VAL A 84 -2.69 4.99 5.07
C VAL A 84 -3.27 3.64 4.70
N LEU A 85 -4.36 3.64 3.95
CA LEU A 85 -5.08 2.44 3.55
C LEU A 85 -5.10 2.30 2.02
N PHE A 86 -5.17 1.05 1.58
CA PHE A 86 -5.34 0.71 0.17
C PHE A 86 -6.61 -0.12 -0.01
N ALA A 87 -7.54 0.40 -0.81
CA ALA A 87 -8.81 -0.26 -1.08
C ALA A 87 -8.94 -0.68 -2.54
N ASP A 88 -9.68 -1.75 -2.76
CA ASP A 88 -10.06 -2.16 -4.10
C ASP A 88 -11.29 -1.36 -4.62
N ARG A 89 -11.65 -1.56 -5.90
CA ARG A 89 -12.79 -0.91 -6.59
C ARG A 89 -14.15 -1.11 -5.91
N THR A 90 -14.25 -2.09 -5.00
CA THR A 90 -15.46 -2.30 -4.20
C THR A 90 -15.45 -1.49 -2.91
N GLY A 91 -14.34 -0.83 -2.60
CA GLY A 91 -14.11 -0.09 -1.37
C GLY A 91 -13.63 -0.96 -0.20
N LYS A 92 -13.27 -2.22 -0.46
CA LYS A 92 -12.76 -3.10 0.60
C LYS A 92 -11.26 -2.88 0.80
N ILE A 93 -10.86 -2.64 2.06
CA ILE A 93 -9.46 -2.46 2.44
C ILE A 93 -8.68 -3.76 2.20
N ARG A 94 -7.49 -3.63 1.61
CA ARG A 94 -6.59 -4.72 1.24
C ARG A 94 -5.23 -4.64 1.89
N TYR A 95 -4.83 -3.43 2.27
CA TYR A 95 -3.58 -3.17 2.96
C TYR A 95 -3.71 -1.91 3.83
N GLU A 96 -2.96 -1.86 4.92
CA GLU A 96 -2.88 -0.72 5.82
C GLU A 96 -1.44 -0.50 6.29
N SER A 97 -1.08 0.75 6.48
CA SER A 97 0.16 1.17 7.13
C SER A 97 -0.16 2.25 8.16
N ILE A 98 0.19 2.00 9.40
CA ILE A 98 -0.13 2.85 10.55
C ILE A 98 1.11 3.68 10.93
N ASN A 99 0.90 4.90 11.38
CA ASN A 99 1.89 5.90 11.76
C ASN A 99 2.51 6.66 10.59
N TYR A 100 3.41 7.58 10.94
CA TYR A 100 4.19 8.36 9.98
C TYR A 100 5.07 7.45 9.12
N ILE A 101 5.13 7.76 7.83
CA ILE A 101 5.91 7.04 6.82
C ILE A 101 6.81 8.05 6.10
N PRO A 102 8.15 7.95 6.16
CA PRO A 102 9.06 8.77 5.36
C PRO A 102 8.85 8.59 3.86
N ALA A 103 9.24 9.58 3.05
CA ALA A 103 8.95 9.59 1.61
C ALA A 103 9.55 8.39 0.85
N ASP A 104 10.78 7.99 1.17
CA ASP A 104 11.44 6.82 0.59
C ASP A 104 10.73 5.52 0.94
N VAL A 105 10.29 5.36 2.18
CA VAL A 105 9.51 4.20 2.63
C VAL A 105 8.08 4.24 2.05
N MET A 106 7.50 5.44 1.85
CA MET A 106 6.18 5.57 1.23
C MET A 106 6.14 4.96 -0.17
N LEU A 107 7.19 5.08 -0.96
CA LEU A 107 7.25 4.44 -2.28
C LEU A 107 7.13 2.92 -2.19
N ASP A 108 7.72 2.30 -1.17
CA ASP A 108 7.60 0.87 -0.93
C ASP A 108 6.19 0.50 -0.45
N VAL A 109 5.60 1.31 0.43
CA VAL A 109 4.22 1.14 0.91
C VAL A 109 3.21 1.25 -0.25
N LEU A 110 3.43 2.19 -1.19
CA LEU A 110 2.60 2.31 -2.40
C LEU A 110 2.67 1.05 -3.27
N ASP A 111 3.88 0.51 -3.49
CA ASP A 111 4.06 -0.70 -4.29
C ASP A 111 3.45 -1.94 -3.62
N ILE A 112 3.65 -2.13 -2.31
CA ILE A 112 3.04 -3.25 -1.57
C ILE A 112 1.51 -3.10 -1.56
N GLY A 113 1.00 -1.91 -1.28
CA GLY A 113 -0.44 -1.63 -1.24
C GLY A 113 -1.12 -1.92 -2.58
N GLU A 114 -0.54 -1.45 -3.70
CA GLU A 114 -1.06 -1.76 -5.03
C GLU A 114 -0.99 -3.26 -5.33
N ALA A 115 0.13 -3.92 -5.02
CA ALA A 115 0.28 -5.36 -5.22
C ALA A 115 -0.79 -6.15 -4.46
N ARG A 116 -1.12 -5.76 -3.22
CA ARG A 116 -2.17 -6.38 -2.41
C ARG A 116 -3.57 -6.25 -3.04
N VAL A 117 -3.84 -5.10 -3.66
CA VAL A 117 -5.07 -4.89 -4.43
C VAL A 117 -5.06 -5.71 -5.71
N ALA A 118 -3.97 -5.69 -6.48
CA ALA A 118 -3.80 -6.42 -7.73
C ALA A 118 -3.98 -7.94 -7.55
N MET A 119 -3.42 -8.52 -6.48
CA MET A 119 -3.62 -9.93 -6.13
C MET A 119 -5.12 -10.27 -5.96
N ARG A 120 -5.91 -9.36 -5.37
CA ARG A 120 -7.35 -9.57 -5.24
C ARG A 120 -8.08 -9.55 -6.58
N TRP A 121 -7.58 -8.80 -7.55
CA TRP A 121 -8.11 -8.75 -8.92
C TRP A 121 -7.57 -9.86 -9.81
N LYS A 122 -6.75 -10.76 -9.27
CA LYS A 122 -6.05 -11.82 -10.01
C LYS A 122 -5.04 -11.29 -11.04
N GLU A 123 -4.55 -10.11 -10.85
CA GLU A 123 -3.51 -9.46 -11.66
C GLU A 123 -2.12 -9.78 -11.07
N MET A 124 -1.77 -11.09 -11.04
CA MET A 124 -0.58 -11.58 -10.32
C MET A 124 0.72 -11.04 -10.89
N ASP A 125 0.84 -10.89 -12.21
CA ASP A 125 2.06 -10.38 -12.83
C ASP A 125 2.28 -8.90 -12.47
N ASN A 126 1.22 -8.09 -12.41
CA ASN A 126 1.31 -6.70 -11.90
C ASN A 126 1.76 -6.70 -10.43
N ALA A 127 1.15 -7.52 -9.59
CA ALA A 127 1.55 -7.62 -8.17
C ALA A 127 3.03 -8.00 -8.03
N ILE A 128 3.51 -8.98 -8.79
CA ILE A 128 4.91 -9.40 -8.77
C ILE A 128 5.84 -8.25 -9.17
N GLN A 129 5.51 -7.51 -10.23
CA GLN A 129 6.33 -6.38 -10.68
C GLN A 129 6.44 -5.29 -9.62
N ARG A 130 5.32 -4.95 -8.94
CA ARG A 130 5.33 -3.98 -7.86
C ARG A 130 6.21 -4.42 -6.68
N LEU A 131 6.10 -5.68 -6.28
CA LEU A 131 6.89 -6.23 -5.18
C LEU A 131 8.39 -6.29 -5.52
N LEU A 132 8.75 -6.64 -6.75
CA LEU A 132 10.12 -6.58 -7.25
C LEU A 132 10.66 -5.14 -7.26
N SER A 133 9.82 -4.12 -7.50
CA SER A 133 10.24 -2.72 -7.42
C SER A 133 10.73 -2.34 -6.03
N VAL A 134 10.08 -2.84 -4.96
CA VAL A 134 10.54 -2.66 -3.58
C VAL A 134 11.91 -3.31 -3.37
N GLU A 135 12.04 -4.57 -3.79
CA GLU A 135 13.29 -5.34 -3.64
C GLU A 135 14.48 -4.69 -4.38
N HIS A 136 14.22 -4.07 -5.54
CA HIS A 136 15.25 -3.37 -6.30
C HIS A 136 15.60 -1.99 -5.73
N ARG A 137 14.60 -1.25 -5.23
CA ARG A 137 14.80 0.09 -4.67
C ARG A 137 15.56 0.04 -3.36
N HIS A 138 15.15 -0.84 -2.48
CA HIS A 138 15.71 -1.00 -1.13
C HIS A 138 16.00 -2.48 -0.82
N PRO A 139 17.07 -3.06 -1.38
CA PRO A 139 17.36 -4.50 -1.20
C PRO A 139 17.36 -4.95 0.27
N ASP A 140 17.88 -4.13 1.17
CA ASP A 140 17.94 -4.41 2.62
C ASP A 140 17.01 -3.49 3.44
N GLY A 141 15.96 -2.95 2.80
CA GLY A 141 15.00 -2.05 3.41
C GLY A 141 14.05 -2.74 4.39
N SER A 142 13.44 -1.93 5.25
CA SER A 142 12.50 -2.42 6.27
C SER A 142 11.27 -3.12 5.70
N MET A 143 10.87 -2.78 4.45
CA MET A 143 9.70 -3.33 3.77
C MET A 143 10.02 -4.53 2.87
N THR A 144 11.31 -4.84 2.66
CA THR A 144 11.74 -5.81 1.65
C THR A 144 11.35 -7.25 2.00
N ALA A 145 11.48 -7.64 3.26
CA ALA A 145 11.04 -8.97 3.70
C ALA A 145 9.53 -9.19 3.49
N GLU A 146 8.72 -8.13 3.70
CA GLU A 146 7.29 -8.15 3.39
C GLU A 146 7.05 -8.30 1.88
N ALA A 147 7.76 -7.53 1.08
CA ALA A 147 7.65 -7.59 -0.38
C ALA A 147 7.97 -8.99 -0.93
N ILE A 148 9.06 -9.60 -0.48
CA ILE A 148 9.42 -10.98 -0.85
C ILE A 148 8.33 -11.97 -0.43
N TYR A 149 7.77 -11.83 0.80
CA TYR A 149 6.71 -12.71 1.26
C TYR A 149 5.49 -12.66 0.34
N TRP A 150 5.00 -11.45 0.01
CA TRP A 150 3.85 -11.29 -0.86
C TRP A 150 4.15 -11.65 -2.32
N ARG A 151 5.40 -11.48 -2.79
CA ARG A 151 5.83 -11.98 -4.10
C ARG A 151 5.72 -13.51 -4.16
N GLY A 152 6.18 -14.22 -3.13
CA GLY A 152 6.00 -15.66 -3.04
C GLY A 152 4.54 -16.09 -3.12
N MET A 153 3.63 -15.35 -2.46
CA MET A 153 2.19 -15.59 -2.55
C MET A 153 1.63 -15.30 -3.95
N ALA A 154 2.05 -14.21 -4.58
CA ALA A 154 1.58 -13.85 -5.92
C ALA A 154 2.05 -14.88 -6.96
N GLU A 155 3.31 -15.29 -6.91
CA GLU A 155 3.86 -16.35 -7.76
C GLU A 155 3.15 -17.71 -7.52
N TYR A 156 2.87 -18.05 -6.26
CA TYR A 156 2.09 -19.24 -5.92
C TYR A 156 0.72 -19.27 -6.62
N PHE A 157 -0.03 -18.16 -6.53
CA PHE A 157 -1.34 -18.08 -7.18
C PHE A 157 -1.24 -18.04 -8.72
N ARG A 158 -0.25 -17.34 -9.27
CA ARG A 158 0.01 -17.31 -10.71
C ARG A 158 0.28 -18.71 -11.27
N ASP A 159 1.05 -19.51 -10.53
CA ASP A 159 1.48 -20.84 -10.96
C ASP A 159 0.46 -21.96 -10.62
N GLY A 160 -0.78 -21.59 -10.31
CA GLY A 160 -1.88 -22.53 -10.06
C GLY A 160 -1.86 -23.18 -8.68
N GLY A 161 -1.29 -22.50 -7.67
CA GLY A 161 -1.33 -22.96 -6.28
C GLY A 161 -0.25 -23.99 -5.92
N LYS A 162 0.92 -23.94 -6.55
CA LYS A 162 2.03 -24.87 -6.29
C LYS A 162 2.85 -24.43 -5.07
N PRO A 163 2.83 -25.17 -3.94
CA PRO A 163 3.57 -24.76 -2.73
C PRO A 163 5.08 -24.61 -2.95
N ALA A 164 5.67 -25.38 -3.85
CA ALA A 164 7.10 -25.29 -4.18
C ALA A 164 7.49 -23.89 -4.69
N THR A 165 6.60 -23.20 -5.41
CA THR A 165 6.85 -21.84 -5.91
C THR A 165 7.02 -20.86 -4.75
N ALA A 166 6.09 -20.83 -3.79
CA ALA A 166 6.19 -19.96 -2.63
C ALA A 166 7.44 -20.27 -1.78
N LYS A 167 7.68 -21.56 -1.51
CA LYS A 167 8.84 -21.97 -0.70
C LYS A 167 10.17 -21.54 -1.31
N ARG A 168 10.31 -21.60 -2.65
CA ARG A 168 11.51 -21.13 -3.35
C ARG A 168 11.77 -19.65 -3.13
N VAL A 169 10.72 -18.83 -3.24
CA VAL A 169 10.82 -17.38 -3.04
C VAL A 169 11.08 -17.05 -1.57
N TRP A 170 10.38 -17.71 -0.64
CA TRP A 170 10.54 -17.47 0.79
C TRP A 170 11.88 -17.92 1.36
N ALA A 171 12.62 -18.80 0.68
CA ALA A 171 13.99 -19.14 1.06
C ALA A 171 14.87 -17.88 1.12
N GLU A 172 14.63 -16.90 0.23
CA GLU A 172 15.35 -15.61 0.23
C GLU A 172 15.14 -14.83 1.54
N ILE A 173 13.95 -14.92 2.16
CA ILE A 173 13.69 -14.25 3.46
C ILE A 173 14.54 -14.89 4.56
N ASN A 174 14.62 -16.23 4.58
CA ASN A 174 15.41 -16.93 5.60
C ASN A 174 16.90 -16.66 5.49
N GLU A 175 17.41 -16.43 4.29
CA GLU A 175 18.81 -16.08 4.06
C GLU A 175 19.14 -14.61 4.40
N ARG A 176 18.27 -13.68 4.01
CA ARG A 176 18.53 -12.24 4.09
C ARG A 176 17.92 -11.57 5.32
N PHE A 177 16.78 -12.07 5.80
CA PHE A 177 15.99 -11.46 6.87
C PHE A 177 15.54 -12.51 7.91
N PRO A 178 16.43 -13.34 8.47
CA PRO A 178 16.07 -14.48 9.33
C PRO A 178 15.32 -14.06 10.59
N ASP A 179 15.60 -12.87 11.12
CA ASP A 179 14.98 -12.34 12.34
C ASP A 179 13.68 -11.55 12.08
N SER A 180 13.25 -11.47 10.81
CA SER A 180 12.03 -10.75 10.46
C SER A 180 10.77 -11.52 10.86
N ILE A 181 9.70 -10.79 11.17
CA ILE A 181 8.37 -11.39 11.37
C ILE A 181 7.91 -12.20 10.14
N TRP A 182 8.41 -11.86 8.95
CA TRP A 182 8.07 -12.52 7.70
C TRP A 182 8.74 -13.88 7.55
N ALA A 183 9.93 -14.08 8.11
CA ALA A 183 10.53 -15.40 8.24
C ALA A 183 9.69 -16.32 9.15
N ALA A 184 9.21 -15.78 10.28
CA ALA A 184 8.39 -16.53 11.22
C ALA A 184 6.96 -16.85 10.73
N ARG A 185 6.46 -16.16 9.69
CA ARG A 185 5.12 -16.36 9.11
C ARG A 185 5.05 -17.41 8.02
N GLN A 186 6.16 -17.98 7.63
CA GLN A 186 6.18 -19.05 6.63
C GLN A 186 5.60 -20.34 7.23
N PRO A 187 4.81 -21.11 6.45
CA PRO A 187 4.21 -22.36 6.91
C PRO A 187 5.21 -23.52 6.99
#